data_b341539ccb09135f944c74606055cb83
#
_entry.id   b341539ccb09135f944c74606055cb83
#
_cell.length_a   1.000
_cell.length_b   1.000
_cell.length_c   1.000
_cell.angle_alpha   90.00
_cell.angle_beta   90.00
_cell.angle_gamma   90.00
#
_symmetry.space_group_name_H-M   'P 1'
#
loop_
_entity.id
_entity.type
_entity.pdbx_description
1 polymer ?
#
loop_
_entity_poly.entity_id
_entity_poly.type
_entity_poly.pdbx_seq_one_letter_code
_entity_poly.pdbx_strand_id
1 'polypeptide(L)' 'MNCDVKCYVSGKVFSVKCLAKDYNEAKQVALAQHPNARIMGVTAVFPNPKQ' A
#
# COMPACT_ATOMS: atom_id res chain seq x y z
N MET A 1 8.34 8.30 -0.10
CA MET A 1 7.64 8.17 -1.39
C MET A 1 6.22 7.70 -1.17
N ASN A 2 5.36 8.03 -2.08
CA ASN A 2 3.98 7.58 -2.00
C ASN A 2 3.88 6.14 -2.49
N CYS A 3 3.19 5.32 -1.72
CA CYS A 3 3.02 3.91 -2.06
C CYS A 3 1.55 3.54 -2.04
N ASP A 4 1.22 2.57 -2.88
CA ASP A 4 -0.13 2.02 -2.96
C ASP A 4 -0.01 0.54 -2.64
N VAL A 5 -0.61 0.13 -1.53
CA VAL A 5 -0.51 -1.26 -1.06
C VAL A 5 -1.84 -1.95 -1.33
N LYS A 6 -1.78 -2.96 -2.19
CA LYS A 6 -2.98 -3.72 -2.50
C LYS A 6 -3.19 -4.79 -1.44
N CYS A 7 -4.36 -4.77 -0.81
CA CYS A 7 -4.68 -5.64 0.30
C CYS A 7 -5.90 -6.49 -0.02
N TYR A 8 -5.96 -7.65 0.61
CA TYR A 8 -7.08 -8.57 0.45
C TYR A 8 -7.60 -8.96 1.82
N VAL A 9 -8.89 -8.76 2.04
CA VAL A 9 -9.55 -9.13 3.30
C VAL A 9 -10.90 -9.74 2.99
N SER A 10 -11.08 -10.99 3.41
CA SER A 10 -12.41 -11.66 3.34
C SER A 10 -13.06 -11.56 1.96
N GLY A 11 -12.29 -11.82 0.92
CA GLY A 11 -12.80 -11.80 -0.43
C GLY A 11 -12.86 -10.44 -1.08
N LYS A 12 -12.42 -9.40 -0.39
CA LYS A 12 -12.44 -8.05 -0.94
C LYS A 12 -11.02 -7.55 -1.15
N VAL A 13 -10.80 -6.90 -2.27
CA VAL A 13 -9.51 -6.31 -2.61
C VAL A 13 -9.65 -4.80 -2.53
N PHE A 14 -8.71 -4.17 -1.87
CA PHE A 14 -8.69 -2.71 -1.78
C PHE A 14 -7.25 -2.23 -1.70
N SER A 15 -7.06 -0.94 -1.88
CA SER A 15 -5.73 -0.34 -1.84
C SER A 15 -5.62 0.62 -0.68
N VAL A 16 -4.45 0.62 -0.05
CA VAL A 16 -4.12 1.56 1.03
C VAL A 16 -3.00 2.45 0.52
N LYS A 17 -3.25 3.74 0.48
CA LYS A 17 -2.22 4.68 0.08
C LYS A 17 -1.50 5.19 1.32
N CYS A 18 -0.20 5.21 1.26
CA CYS A 18 0.59 5.66 2.39
C CYS A 18 1.88 6.30 1.91
N LEU A 19 2.47 7.08 2.80
CA LEU A 19 3.77 7.67 2.57
C LEU A 19 4.79 6.83 3.33
N ALA A 20 5.75 6.29 2.61
CA ALA A 20 6.76 5.42 3.18
C ALA A 20 8.09 5.65 2.48
N LYS A 21 9.16 5.30 3.14
CA LYS A 21 10.48 5.46 2.53
C LYS A 21 10.84 4.30 1.62
N ASP A 22 10.21 3.15 1.81
CA ASP A 22 10.44 2.00 0.96
C ASP A 22 9.21 1.08 1.01
N TYR A 23 9.27 0.01 0.22
CA TYR A 23 8.15 -0.92 0.11
C TYR A 23 7.90 -1.68 1.41
N ASN A 24 8.95 -2.01 2.15
CA ASN A 24 8.78 -2.70 3.42
C ASN A 24 7.99 -1.85 4.40
N GLU A 25 8.34 -0.59 4.49
CA GLU A 25 7.63 0.31 5.39
C GLU A 25 6.18 0.46 4.95
N ALA A 26 5.94 0.54 3.65
CA ALA A 26 4.58 0.65 3.13
C ALA A 26 3.73 -0.55 3.55
N LYS A 27 4.29 -1.75 3.45
CA LYS A 27 3.60 -2.95 3.89
C LYS A 27 3.26 -2.89 5.37
N GLN A 28 4.20 -2.45 6.17
CA GLN A 28 4.00 -2.38 7.62
C GLN A 28 2.92 -1.36 7.96
N VAL A 29 2.90 -0.24 7.27
CA VAL A 29 1.86 0.76 7.50
C VAL A 29 0.48 0.18 7.17
N ALA A 30 0.38 -0.51 6.04
CA ALA A 30 -0.89 -1.11 5.66
C ALA A 30 -1.33 -2.17 6.66
N LEU A 31 -0.41 -3.01 7.11
CA LEU A 31 -0.72 -4.04 8.08
C LEU A 31 -1.11 -3.45 9.44
N ALA A 32 -0.51 -2.32 9.80
CA ALA A 32 -0.88 -1.66 11.05
C ALA A 32 -2.32 -1.17 11.01
N GLN A 33 -2.79 -0.74 9.85
CA GLN A 33 -4.16 -0.29 9.68
C GLN A 33 -5.13 -1.45 9.52
N HIS A 34 -4.68 -2.52 8.89
CA HIS A 34 -5.51 -3.68 8.59
C HIS A 34 -4.76 -4.96 8.96
N PRO A 35 -4.71 -5.30 10.26
CA PRO A 35 -3.88 -6.43 10.70
C PRO A 35 -4.28 -7.77 10.09
N ASN A 36 -5.53 -7.91 9.68
CA ASN A 36 -6.01 -9.15 9.10
C ASN A 36 -5.87 -9.19 7.59
N ALA A 37 -5.32 -8.12 7.00
CA ALA A 37 -5.22 -8.05 5.55
C ALA A 37 -4.03 -8.86 5.06
N ARG A 38 -4.19 -9.40 3.86
CA ARG A 38 -3.09 -10.04 3.15
C ARG A 38 -2.56 -9.05 2.13
N ILE A 39 -1.26 -8.84 2.16
CA ILE A 39 -0.64 -7.91 1.22
C ILE A 39 -0.46 -8.62 -0.11
N MET A 40 -1.08 -8.09 -1.15
CA MET A 40 -0.99 -8.67 -2.48
C MET A 40 0.11 -8.03 -3.31
N GLY A 41 0.41 -6.77 -3.06
CA GLY A 41 1.46 -6.09 -3.79
C GLY A 41 1.62 -4.66 -3.32
N VAL A 42 2.78 -4.09 -3.61
CA VAL A 42 3.08 -2.71 -3.27
C VAL A 42 3.59 -2.04 -4.53
N THR A 43 3.05 -0.87 -4.83
CA THR A 43 3.45 -0.11 -6.00
C THR A 43 3.80 1.30 -5.58
N ALA A 44 4.89 1.82 -6.12
CA ALA A 44 5.24 3.21 -5.89
C ALA A 44 4.35 4.08 -6.78
N VAL A 45 3.80 5.14 -6.18
CA VAL A 45 2.97 6.08 -6.91
C VAL A 45 3.75 7.37 -7.00
N PHE A 46 4.14 7.73 -8.20
CA PHE A 46 4.90 8.95 -8.41
C PHE A 46 3.93 10.09 -8.71
N PRO A 47 4.18 11.27 -8.15
CA PRO A 47 3.38 12.43 -8.52
C PRO A 47 3.50 12.63 -10.03
N ASN A 48 2.42 13.03 -10.67
CA ASN A 48 2.42 13.24 -12.10
C ASN A 48 3.32 14.42 -12.43
N PRO A 49 4.32 14.21 -13.18
CA PRO A 49 5.15 15.35 -13.58
C PRO A 49 4.43 16.19 -14.61
N LYS A 50 4.00 16.17 -15.08
CA LYS A 50 3.75 16.71 -16.02
C LYS A 50 3.84 16.55 -16.78
N GLN A 51 3.58 16.39 -16.97
CA GLN A 51 3.76 16.26 -17.43
C GLN A 51 3.82 16.60 -17.74
#